data_660bb7a47c067722facb9bc1fbd474c3
#
_entry.id   660bb7a47c067722facb9bc1fbd474c3
#
_cell.length_a   1.000
_cell.length_b   1.000
_cell.length_c   1.000
_cell.angle_alpha   90.00
_cell.angle_beta   90.00
_cell.angle_gamma   90.00
#
_symmetry.space_group_name_H-M   'P 1'
#
loop_
_entity.id
_entity.type
_entity.pdbx_description
1 polymer ?
#
loop_
_entity_poly.entity_id
_entity_poly.type
_entity_poly.pdbx_seq_one_letter_code
_entity_poly.pdbx_strand_id
1 'polypeptide(L)'
;NGPVQLTWQMAALVSRGTRLVGTGTPFVTGNSPLIVENSGDGIVQLVLNRPDKLNALSLALLEALRDALSAVSADDAARCVVISGNGRAFCAGHDLAEMRTMADRQSQLALFSLCSEVMQAIVACPVPVIAQVHGIATAAGCQLAASCDLAIAASSARFAVSGINVGLFCSTPAVALSRAVGPKQAFDMLFTGEFISAAKAAEIGLISEVAEDSGLEAAVMAKAGIIASKDPAAIRYGKAMFHRQRGLALSDAYALASSVMADNLMEPDTQERIDAFIEKRQPKLSEG
;
A
#
# COMPACT_ATOMS: atom_id res chain seq x y z
N ASN A 1 8.64 -35.71 16.55
CA ASN A 1 8.53 -34.61 15.58
C ASN A 1 7.29 -33.78 15.94
N GLY A 2 7.44 -32.83 16.86
CA GLY A 2 6.37 -31.99 17.33
C GLY A 2 6.40 -30.62 16.63
N PRO A 3 5.29 -29.88 16.60
CA PRO A 3 5.20 -28.60 15.93
C PRO A 3 5.96 -27.53 16.71
N VAL A 4 6.76 -26.73 15.99
CA VAL A 4 7.47 -25.57 16.50
C VAL A 4 6.43 -24.47 16.79
N GLN A 5 6.13 -24.25 18.06
CA GLN A 5 5.40 -23.07 18.51
C GLN A 5 6.34 -21.86 18.45
N LEU A 6 6.12 -20.97 17.49
CA LEU A 6 6.69 -19.63 17.48
C LEU A 6 5.89 -18.75 18.44
N THR A 7 6.37 -18.64 19.65
CA THR A 7 5.88 -17.66 20.64
C THR A 7 6.41 -16.28 20.28
N TRP A 8 5.50 -15.37 19.93
CA TRP A 8 5.79 -13.96 19.79
C TRP A 8 5.86 -13.31 21.18
N GLN A 9 7.07 -13.18 21.73
CA GLN A 9 7.32 -12.22 22.81
C GLN A 9 7.95 -10.97 22.17
N MET A 10 7.11 -9.98 21.92
CA MET A 10 7.57 -8.62 21.68
C MET A 10 7.71 -7.92 23.02
N ALA A 11 8.94 -7.64 23.41
CA ALA A 11 9.25 -6.76 24.51
C ALA A 11 8.87 -5.31 24.13
N ALA A 12 8.00 -4.74 24.95
CA ALA A 12 7.61 -3.35 24.89
C ALA A 12 8.79 -2.44 25.22
N LEU A 13 9.13 -1.54 24.28
CA LEU A 13 9.76 -0.28 24.58
C LEU A 13 8.79 0.82 24.18
N VAL A 14 7.90 1.16 25.11
CA VAL A 14 7.03 2.33 25.03
C VAL A 14 7.88 3.55 25.35
N SER A 15 8.23 4.34 24.35
CA SER A 15 8.58 5.74 24.57
C SER A 15 7.40 6.58 24.07
N ARG A 16 6.75 7.17 25.04
CA ARG A 16 5.80 8.29 25.11
C ARG A 16 5.22 8.79 23.80
N GLY A 17 3.89 8.70 23.73
CA GLY A 17 3.00 9.11 22.67
C GLY A 17 3.28 10.50 22.10
N THR A 18 3.32 10.53 20.79
CA THR A 18 3.03 11.72 20.03
C THR A 18 1.69 11.47 19.34
N ARG A 19 0.61 12.02 19.90
CA ARG A 19 -0.68 12.09 19.20
C ARG A 19 -0.48 12.92 17.94
N LEU A 20 -0.75 12.34 16.78
CA LEU A 20 -0.92 13.08 15.52
C LEU A 20 -2.29 13.79 15.55
N VAL A 21 -2.40 14.85 16.37
CA VAL A 21 -3.57 15.73 16.38
C VAL A 21 -3.12 17.10 15.92
N GLY A 22 -3.50 17.47 14.69
CA GLY A 22 -3.30 18.82 14.19
C GLY A 22 -3.79 18.94 12.76
N THR A 23 -4.91 19.60 12.59
CA THR A 23 -5.41 20.06 11.30
C THR A 23 -4.36 20.91 10.59
N GLY A 24 -3.86 20.45 9.45
CA GLY A 24 -3.34 21.32 8.40
C GLY A 24 -1.96 21.93 8.59
N THR A 25 -0.96 21.22 9.14
CA THR A 25 0.43 21.66 9.01
C THR A 25 1.30 20.48 8.62
N PRO A 26 2.02 20.53 7.46
CA PRO A 26 2.94 19.48 7.10
C PRO A 26 4.09 19.42 8.11
N PHE A 27 4.36 18.26 8.70
CA PHE A 27 5.61 18.02 9.42
C PHE A 27 6.73 17.90 8.39
N VAL A 28 7.17 19.01 7.84
CA VAL A 28 8.29 19.06 6.90
C VAL A 28 9.50 19.67 7.59
N THR A 29 10.48 18.86 7.93
CA THR A 29 11.87 19.32 7.90
C THR A 29 12.28 19.35 6.43
N GLY A 30 12.70 20.47 5.88
CA GLY A 30 12.82 20.78 4.44
C GLY A 30 13.61 19.85 3.54
N ASN A 31 13.95 18.63 3.93
CA ASN A 31 14.71 17.66 3.13
C ASN A 31 14.33 16.20 3.42
N SER A 32 13.13 15.92 3.95
CA SER A 32 12.69 14.54 4.19
C SER A 32 12.43 13.83 2.85
N PRO A 33 12.90 12.57 2.68
CA PRO A 33 12.63 11.79 1.47
C PRO A 33 11.15 11.37 1.33
N LEU A 34 10.38 11.47 2.43
CA LEU A 34 8.94 11.21 2.49
C LEU A 34 8.26 12.39 3.19
N ILE A 35 7.16 12.87 2.60
CA ILE A 35 6.25 13.83 3.23
C ILE A 35 5.03 13.07 3.71
N VAL A 36 4.59 13.34 4.94
CA VAL A 36 3.38 12.74 5.53
C VAL A 36 2.39 13.87 5.80
N GLU A 37 1.22 13.79 5.19
CA GLU A 37 0.15 14.76 5.33
C GLU A 37 -1.13 14.07 5.81
N ASN A 38 -1.90 14.74 6.67
CA ASN A 38 -3.20 14.25 7.12
C ASN A 38 -4.28 15.23 6.66
N SER A 39 -5.24 14.76 5.86
CA SER A 39 -6.32 15.58 5.31
C SER A 39 -7.46 15.87 6.30
N GLY A 40 -7.36 15.42 7.57
CA GLY A 40 -8.39 15.67 8.59
C GLY A 40 -9.55 14.65 8.59
N ASP A 41 -9.77 13.96 7.47
CA ASP A 41 -10.85 12.96 7.30
C ASP A 41 -10.34 11.52 7.50
N GLY A 42 -9.21 11.34 8.17
CA GLY A 42 -8.53 10.06 8.35
C GLY A 42 -7.80 9.56 7.08
N ILE A 43 -7.68 10.39 6.05
CA ILE A 43 -6.89 10.08 4.86
C ILE A 43 -5.46 10.57 5.08
N VAL A 44 -4.51 9.63 5.12
CA VAL A 44 -3.09 9.91 5.28
C VAL A 44 -2.40 9.83 3.93
N GLN A 45 -1.75 10.91 3.53
CA GLN A 45 -0.97 10.97 2.29
C GLN A 45 0.51 10.74 2.60
N LEU A 46 1.14 9.78 1.92
CA LEU A 46 2.56 9.46 1.95
C LEU A 46 3.15 9.86 0.59
N VAL A 47 3.81 11.02 0.55
CA VAL A 47 4.33 11.57 -0.70
C VAL A 47 5.82 11.30 -0.81
N LEU A 48 6.23 10.46 -1.77
CA LEU A 48 7.63 10.22 -2.08
C LEU A 48 8.28 11.53 -2.55
N ASN A 49 9.33 11.98 -1.87
CA ASN A 49 9.89 13.33 -2.06
C ASN A 49 11.38 13.30 -2.41
N ARG A 50 11.70 12.61 -3.49
CA ARG A 50 13.02 12.61 -4.14
C ARG A 50 12.88 12.89 -5.64
N PRO A 51 12.25 14.03 -6.04
CA PRO A 51 11.89 14.29 -7.44
C PRO A 51 13.09 14.27 -8.39
N ASP A 52 14.24 14.79 -7.95
CA ASP A 52 15.50 14.80 -8.73
C ASP A 52 16.07 13.40 -8.99
N LYS A 53 15.64 12.41 -8.23
CA LYS A 53 16.00 10.99 -8.37
C LYS A 53 14.82 10.14 -8.84
N LEU A 54 13.77 10.77 -9.42
CA LEU A 54 12.54 10.09 -9.86
C LEU A 54 11.94 9.21 -8.75
N ASN A 55 12.02 9.67 -7.51
CA ASN A 55 11.55 8.97 -6.31
C ASN A 55 12.14 7.55 -6.16
N ALA A 56 13.39 7.37 -6.57
CA ALA A 56 14.09 6.09 -6.39
C ALA A 56 14.17 5.72 -4.91
N LEU A 57 13.88 4.46 -4.61
CA LEU A 57 13.84 3.89 -3.26
C LEU A 57 15.28 3.72 -2.73
N SER A 58 15.71 4.70 -1.93
CA SER A 58 16.92 4.62 -1.10
C SER A 58 16.60 3.97 0.24
N LEU A 59 17.62 3.58 1.00
CA LEU A 59 17.45 3.09 2.38
C LEU A 59 16.63 4.09 3.21
N ALA A 60 17.00 5.37 3.19
CA ALA A 60 16.31 6.41 3.95
C ALA A 60 14.81 6.56 3.57
N LEU A 61 14.46 6.43 2.27
CA LEU A 61 13.07 6.48 1.85
C LEU A 61 12.30 5.21 2.26
N LEU A 62 12.93 4.04 2.17
CA LEU A 62 12.32 2.78 2.61
C LEU A 62 12.09 2.75 4.11
N GLU A 63 13.05 3.22 4.91
CA GLU A 63 12.90 3.37 6.37
C GLU A 63 11.75 4.32 6.71
N ALA A 64 11.71 5.50 6.07
CA ALA A 64 10.64 6.47 6.28
C ALA A 64 9.25 5.92 5.90
N LEU A 65 9.13 5.17 4.80
CA LEU A 65 7.89 4.50 4.41
C LEU A 65 7.46 3.44 5.43
N ARG A 66 8.39 2.58 5.87
CA ARG A 66 8.12 1.56 6.89
C ARG A 66 7.60 2.20 8.17
N ASP A 67 8.28 3.22 8.64
CA ASP A 67 7.96 3.90 9.91
C ASP A 67 6.62 4.65 9.81
N ALA A 68 6.34 5.31 8.67
CA ALA A 68 5.05 5.95 8.40
C ALA A 68 3.90 4.93 8.35
N LEU A 69 4.06 3.81 7.65
CA LEU A 69 3.05 2.74 7.59
C LEU A 69 2.81 2.11 8.97
N SER A 70 3.87 1.96 9.78
CA SER A 70 3.75 1.49 11.16
C SER A 70 2.96 2.48 12.02
N ALA A 71 3.23 3.78 11.90
CA ALA A 71 2.49 4.82 12.62
C ALA A 71 1.01 4.85 12.22
N VAL A 72 0.70 4.78 10.92
CA VAL A 72 -0.69 4.70 10.43
C VAL A 72 -1.40 3.44 10.93
N SER A 73 -0.69 2.32 10.99
CA SER A 73 -1.27 1.05 11.47
C SER A 73 -1.63 1.08 12.96
N ALA A 74 -1.00 1.97 13.74
CA ALA A 74 -1.27 2.19 15.15
C ALA A 74 -2.27 3.35 15.41
N ASP A 75 -2.70 4.06 14.36
CA ASP A 75 -3.62 5.18 14.47
C ASP A 75 -5.06 4.74 14.20
N ASP A 76 -5.87 4.70 15.24
CA ASP A 76 -7.28 4.35 15.13
C ASP A 76 -8.12 5.37 14.33
N ALA A 77 -7.64 6.59 14.17
CA ALA A 77 -8.30 7.61 13.35
C ALA A 77 -8.02 7.45 11.85
N ALA A 78 -6.99 6.70 11.46
CA ALA A 78 -6.70 6.45 10.06
C ALA A 78 -7.82 5.64 9.38
N ARG A 79 -8.17 6.03 8.15
CA ARG A 79 -9.23 5.42 7.33
C ARG A 79 -8.74 4.93 5.98
N CYS A 80 -7.78 5.63 5.39
CA CYS A 80 -7.21 5.30 4.09
C CYS A 80 -5.81 5.91 3.98
N VAL A 81 -4.91 5.24 3.27
CA VAL A 81 -3.60 5.77 2.91
C VAL A 81 -3.54 6.03 1.41
N VAL A 82 -2.96 7.15 1.01
CA VAL A 82 -2.62 7.44 -0.38
C VAL A 82 -1.10 7.55 -0.51
N ILE A 83 -0.49 6.73 -1.36
CA ILE A 83 0.93 6.84 -1.71
C ILE A 83 1.05 7.52 -3.06
N SER A 84 1.76 8.65 -3.10
CA SER A 84 2.00 9.42 -4.33
C SER A 84 3.48 9.81 -4.46
N GLY A 85 3.85 10.53 -5.49
CA GLY A 85 5.22 11.02 -5.65
C GLY A 85 5.28 12.47 -6.11
N ASN A 86 6.28 13.20 -5.68
CA ASN A 86 6.57 14.55 -6.18
C ASN A 86 7.35 14.49 -7.50
N GLY A 87 7.19 15.53 -8.33
CA GLY A 87 7.93 15.69 -9.58
C GLY A 87 7.33 14.92 -10.75
N ARG A 88 8.17 14.37 -11.63
CA ARG A 88 7.73 13.83 -12.94
C ARG A 88 7.48 12.32 -12.98
N ALA A 89 7.70 11.62 -11.88
CA ALA A 89 7.54 10.15 -11.80
C ALA A 89 6.98 9.74 -10.45
N PHE A 90 6.18 8.69 -10.44
CA PHE A 90 5.77 8.05 -9.21
C PHE A 90 6.99 7.44 -8.49
N CYS A 91 7.64 6.45 -9.12
CA CYS A 91 8.84 5.82 -8.56
C CYS A 91 9.61 5.02 -9.63
N ALA A 92 10.92 5.27 -9.73
CA ALA A 92 11.80 4.61 -10.71
C ALA A 92 12.42 3.27 -10.21
N GLY A 93 12.02 2.78 -9.03
CA GLY A 93 12.60 1.58 -8.43
C GLY A 93 13.73 1.89 -7.45
N HIS A 94 14.60 0.94 -7.16
CA HIS A 94 15.72 1.15 -6.23
C HIS A 94 16.72 2.20 -6.74
N ASP A 95 17.38 2.90 -5.82
CA ASP A 95 18.47 3.82 -6.13
C ASP A 95 19.72 3.01 -6.54
N LEU A 96 19.93 2.86 -7.86
CA LEU A 96 21.03 2.08 -8.41
C LEU A 96 22.41 2.66 -8.02
N ALA A 97 22.50 3.97 -7.83
CA ALA A 97 23.74 4.61 -7.40
C ALA A 97 24.07 4.18 -5.95
N GLU A 98 23.09 4.18 -5.04
CA GLU A 98 23.25 3.69 -3.68
C GLU A 98 23.59 2.19 -3.66
N MET A 99 22.88 1.36 -4.45
CA MET A 99 23.19 -0.06 -4.57
C MET A 99 24.64 -0.33 -4.99
N ARG A 100 25.18 0.49 -5.88
CA ARG A 100 26.59 0.35 -6.32
C ARG A 100 27.61 0.67 -5.25
N THR A 101 27.23 1.40 -4.20
CA THR A 101 28.11 1.64 -3.05
C THR A 101 28.14 0.48 -2.06
N MET A 102 27.17 -0.42 -2.12
CA MET A 102 27.08 -1.60 -1.25
C MET A 102 28.01 -2.70 -1.76
N ALA A 103 29.12 -2.94 -1.05
CA ALA A 103 30.23 -3.77 -1.53
C ALA A 103 30.00 -5.27 -1.40
N ASP A 104 29.07 -5.71 -0.55
CA ASP A 104 28.88 -7.11 -0.22
C ASP A 104 27.41 -7.57 -0.35
N ARG A 105 27.24 -8.89 -0.45
CA ARG A 105 25.93 -9.52 -0.60
C ARG A 105 25.00 -9.26 0.59
N GLN A 106 25.56 -9.14 1.80
CA GLN A 106 24.74 -8.96 3.00
C GLN A 106 24.07 -7.59 3.03
N SER A 107 24.80 -6.54 2.63
CA SER A 107 24.25 -5.19 2.49
C SER A 107 23.16 -5.12 1.42
N GLN A 108 23.37 -5.79 0.27
CA GLN A 108 22.33 -5.89 -0.78
C GLN A 108 21.09 -6.65 -0.28
N LEU A 109 21.29 -7.74 0.46
CA LEU A 109 20.18 -8.51 1.04
C LEU A 109 19.40 -7.65 2.06
N ALA A 110 20.07 -6.86 2.88
CA ALA A 110 19.43 -5.96 3.83
C ALA A 110 18.52 -4.93 3.14
N LEU A 111 18.99 -4.33 2.03
CA LEU A 111 18.18 -3.40 1.22
C LEU A 111 16.92 -4.08 0.66
N PHE A 112 17.06 -5.26 0.04
CA PHE A 112 15.91 -5.97 -0.53
C PHE A 112 14.96 -6.49 0.55
N SER A 113 15.49 -6.86 1.73
CA SER A 113 14.66 -7.25 2.87
C SER A 113 13.85 -6.07 3.39
N LEU A 114 14.46 -4.89 3.58
CA LEU A 114 13.78 -3.68 3.98
C LEU A 114 12.69 -3.27 2.97
N CYS A 115 13.00 -3.35 1.67
CA CYS A 115 11.99 -3.12 0.63
C CYS A 115 10.83 -4.11 0.75
N SER A 116 11.12 -5.38 1.00
CA SER A 116 10.10 -6.42 1.18
C SER A 116 9.26 -6.20 2.44
N GLU A 117 9.86 -5.68 3.52
CA GLU A 117 9.14 -5.27 4.74
C GLU A 117 8.14 -4.14 4.46
N VAL A 118 8.55 -3.12 3.68
CA VAL A 118 7.64 -2.03 3.26
C VAL A 118 6.44 -2.59 2.48
N MET A 119 6.67 -3.48 1.50
CA MET A 119 5.58 -4.07 0.72
C MET A 119 4.64 -4.92 1.59
N GLN A 120 5.20 -5.67 2.53
CA GLN A 120 4.41 -6.43 3.50
C GLN A 120 3.64 -5.51 4.46
N ALA A 121 4.22 -4.39 4.88
CA ALA A 121 3.54 -3.40 5.71
C ALA A 121 2.33 -2.76 5.00
N ILE A 122 2.41 -2.53 3.67
CA ILE A 122 1.27 -2.07 2.86
C ILE A 122 0.14 -3.11 2.91
N VAL A 123 0.45 -4.37 2.67
CA VAL A 123 -0.52 -5.47 2.68
C VAL A 123 -1.12 -5.68 4.07
N ALA A 124 -0.31 -5.57 5.13
CA ALA A 124 -0.72 -5.75 6.52
C ALA A 124 -1.38 -4.51 7.13
N CYS A 125 -1.27 -3.34 6.50
CA CYS A 125 -1.90 -2.10 6.98
C CYS A 125 -3.41 -2.33 7.20
N PRO A 126 -3.97 -1.97 8.36
CA PRO A 126 -5.37 -2.26 8.66
C PRO A 126 -6.36 -1.46 7.82
N VAL A 127 -5.90 -0.38 7.19
CA VAL A 127 -6.71 0.46 6.29
C VAL A 127 -6.25 0.31 4.84
N PRO A 128 -7.14 0.55 3.85
CA PRO A 128 -6.77 0.46 2.45
C PRO A 128 -5.68 1.46 2.05
N VAL A 129 -4.79 1.00 1.18
CA VAL A 129 -3.69 1.79 0.62
C VAL A 129 -3.92 1.96 -0.88
N ILE A 130 -3.96 3.19 -1.36
CA ILE A 130 -4.15 3.56 -2.76
C ILE A 130 -2.84 4.12 -3.32
N ALA A 131 -2.36 3.57 -4.43
CA ALA A 131 -1.29 4.20 -5.19
C ALA A 131 -1.86 5.25 -6.16
N GLN A 132 -1.40 6.48 -6.07
CA GLN A 132 -1.65 7.57 -7.03
C GLN A 132 -0.47 7.64 -8.00
N VAL A 133 -0.63 7.06 -9.17
CA VAL A 133 0.49 6.85 -10.11
C VAL A 133 0.45 7.84 -11.25
N HIS A 134 1.44 8.72 -11.32
CA HIS A 134 1.69 9.58 -12.49
C HIS A 134 3.07 9.28 -13.09
N GLY A 135 3.27 9.62 -14.36
CA GLY A 135 4.54 9.45 -15.05
C GLY A 135 4.99 7.99 -15.08
N ILE A 136 6.07 7.64 -14.39
CA ILE A 136 6.68 6.31 -14.46
C ILE A 136 6.59 5.58 -13.12
N ALA A 137 6.16 4.32 -13.16
CA ALA A 137 6.30 3.33 -12.09
C ALA A 137 7.08 2.13 -12.64
N THR A 138 8.36 1.97 -12.27
CA THR A 138 9.18 0.89 -12.83
C THR A 138 9.97 0.12 -11.77
N ALA A 139 10.31 -1.13 -12.05
CA ALA A 139 11.02 -2.04 -11.15
C ALA A 139 10.35 -2.10 -9.77
N ALA A 140 11.07 -1.74 -8.68
CA ALA A 140 10.48 -1.67 -7.33
C ALA A 140 9.41 -0.57 -7.18
N GLY A 141 9.34 0.42 -8.08
CA GLY A 141 8.24 1.39 -8.14
C GLY A 141 6.95 0.76 -8.68
N CYS A 142 7.05 -0.12 -9.67
CA CYS A 142 5.92 -0.93 -10.13
C CYS A 142 5.50 -1.95 -9.04
N GLN A 143 6.46 -2.53 -8.31
CA GLN A 143 6.19 -3.37 -7.14
C GLN A 143 5.40 -2.61 -6.07
N LEU A 144 5.78 -1.36 -5.77
CA LEU A 144 5.10 -0.52 -4.79
C LEU A 144 3.63 -0.30 -5.18
N ALA A 145 3.37 0.07 -6.45
CA ALA A 145 2.01 0.23 -6.97
C ALA A 145 1.21 -1.08 -6.91
N ALA A 146 1.82 -2.20 -7.32
CA ALA A 146 1.19 -3.54 -7.31
C ALA A 146 0.95 -4.11 -5.90
N SER A 147 1.64 -3.60 -4.88
CA SER A 147 1.46 -4.00 -3.48
C SER A 147 0.33 -3.23 -2.79
N CYS A 148 -0.09 -2.09 -3.32
CA CYS A 148 -1.23 -1.34 -2.82
C CYS A 148 -2.55 -2.08 -3.10
N ASP A 149 -3.56 -1.84 -2.27
CA ASP A 149 -4.88 -2.48 -2.44
C ASP A 149 -5.59 -1.97 -3.69
N LEU A 150 -5.39 -0.71 -4.02
CA LEU A 150 -5.87 -0.06 -5.23
C LEU A 150 -4.75 0.77 -5.85
N ALA A 151 -4.82 0.96 -7.16
CA ALA A 151 -3.95 1.90 -7.87
C ALA A 151 -4.78 2.66 -8.90
N ILE A 152 -4.67 3.98 -8.88
CA ILE A 152 -5.28 4.87 -9.87
C ILE A 152 -4.14 5.59 -10.57
N ALA A 153 -4.14 5.55 -11.89
CA ALA A 153 -3.05 6.11 -12.68
C ALA A 153 -3.51 7.20 -13.63
N ALA A 154 -2.64 8.19 -13.85
CA ALA A 154 -2.79 9.14 -14.93
C ALA A 154 -2.79 8.42 -16.29
N SER A 155 -3.54 8.91 -17.25
CA SER A 155 -3.65 8.33 -18.60
C SER A 155 -2.29 8.25 -19.30
N SER A 156 -1.39 9.19 -19.01
CA SER A 156 -0.01 9.21 -19.51
C SER A 156 0.96 8.31 -18.74
N ALA A 157 0.53 7.70 -17.62
CA ALA A 157 1.41 6.89 -16.79
C ALA A 157 1.87 5.61 -17.52
N ARG A 158 3.08 5.16 -17.16
CA ARG A 158 3.71 3.98 -17.76
C ARG A 158 4.29 3.06 -16.68
N PHE A 159 4.15 1.76 -16.89
CA PHE A 159 4.57 0.72 -15.95
C PHE A 159 5.55 -0.23 -16.61
N ALA A 160 6.57 -0.66 -15.87
CA ALA A 160 7.51 -1.70 -16.29
C ALA A 160 8.14 -2.42 -15.11
N VAL A 161 8.75 -3.58 -15.35
CA VAL A 161 9.68 -4.24 -14.43
C VAL A 161 11.03 -4.40 -15.11
N SER A 162 11.68 -3.26 -15.35
CA SER A 162 12.75 -3.07 -16.33
C SER A 162 14.16 -3.50 -15.87
N GLY A 163 14.33 -4.10 -14.68
CA GLY A 163 15.64 -4.52 -14.17
C GLY A 163 16.37 -5.50 -15.09
N ILE A 164 15.65 -6.30 -15.87
CA ILE A 164 16.21 -7.24 -16.85
C ILE A 164 17.09 -6.53 -17.90
N ASN A 165 16.78 -5.30 -18.24
CA ASN A 165 17.53 -4.51 -19.21
C ASN A 165 18.95 -4.14 -18.75
N VAL A 166 19.20 -4.24 -17.44
CA VAL A 166 20.53 -4.04 -16.83
C VAL A 166 21.09 -5.34 -16.24
N GLY A 167 20.52 -6.49 -16.63
CA GLY A 167 20.96 -7.81 -16.19
C GLY A 167 20.52 -8.20 -14.77
N LEU A 168 19.60 -7.44 -14.15
CA LEU A 168 19.05 -7.72 -12.83
C LEU A 168 17.59 -8.15 -12.94
N PHE A 169 17.32 -9.44 -12.79
CA PHE A 169 15.93 -9.91 -12.78
C PHE A 169 15.15 -9.33 -11.59
N CYS A 170 13.97 -8.79 -11.85
CA CYS A 170 13.12 -8.15 -10.83
C CYS A 170 12.44 -9.17 -9.92
N SER A 171 13.21 -9.89 -9.08
CA SER A 171 12.73 -11.01 -8.26
C SER A 171 11.72 -10.56 -7.20
N THR A 172 12.00 -9.51 -6.45
CA THR A 172 11.05 -8.97 -5.46
C THR A 172 9.83 -8.32 -6.11
N PRO A 173 9.96 -7.53 -7.19
CA PRO A 173 8.79 -7.07 -7.96
C PRO A 173 7.92 -8.22 -8.51
N ALA A 174 8.50 -9.35 -8.92
CA ALA A 174 7.75 -10.49 -9.42
C ALA A 174 6.76 -11.05 -8.37
N VAL A 175 7.07 -10.91 -7.09
CA VAL A 175 6.19 -11.37 -5.99
C VAL A 175 4.89 -10.57 -5.97
N ALA A 176 4.94 -9.24 -6.05
CA ALA A 176 3.75 -8.39 -6.10
C ALA A 176 3.02 -8.54 -7.44
N LEU A 177 3.77 -8.50 -8.55
CA LEU A 177 3.21 -8.58 -9.90
C LEU A 177 2.42 -9.87 -10.12
N SER A 178 2.97 -11.03 -9.74
CA SER A 178 2.28 -12.33 -9.88
C SER A 178 1.04 -12.50 -8.99
N ARG A 179 0.84 -11.59 -8.05
CA ARG A 179 -0.36 -11.52 -7.21
C ARG A 179 -1.40 -10.54 -7.73
N ALA A 180 -1.00 -9.61 -8.59
CA ALA A 180 -1.86 -8.60 -9.19
C ALA A 180 -2.38 -9.03 -10.56
N VAL A 181 -1.52 -9.62 -11.41
CA VAL A 181 -1.86 -9.96 -12.79
C VAL A 181 -1.72 -11.45 -13.08
N GLY A 182 -2.29 -11.91 -14.21
CA GLY A 182 -2.17 -13.27 -14.65
C GLY A 182 -0.72 -13.67 -15.01
N PRO A 183 -0.35 -14.96 -14.92
CA PRO A 183 1.03 -15.42 -15.11
C PRO A 183 1.65 -15.01 -16.44
N LYS A 184 0.88 -15.02 -17.54
CA LYS A 184 1.40 -14.63 -18.86
C LYS A 184 1.77 -13.16 -18.93
N GLN A 185 0.95 -12.27 -18.37
CA GLN A 185 1.22 -10.84 -18.29
C GLN A 185 2.40 -10.55 -17.37
N ALA A 186 2.50 -11.28 -16.23
CA ALA A 186 3.64 -11.15 -15.34
C ALA A 186 4.96 -11.53 -16.03
N PHE A 187 5.00 -12.67 -16.74
CA PHE A 187 6.19 -13.11 -17.48
C PHE A 187 6.54 -12.16 -18.62
N ASP A 188 5.56 -11.69 -19.37
CA ASP A 188 5.80 -10.71 -20.43
C ASP A 188 6.53 -9.48 -19.89
N MET A 189 5.99 -8.83 -18.85
CA MET A 189 6.61 -7.66 -18.22
C MET A 189 8.00 -7.96 -17.63
N LEU A 190 8.17 -9.14 -16.99
CA LEU A 190 9.42 -9.51 -16.30
C LEU A 190 10.56 -9.87 -17.26
N PHE A 191 10.25 -10.50 -18.38
CA PHE A 191 11.27 -10.98 -19.31
C PHE A 191 11.58 -9.99 -20.43
N THR A 192 10.63 -9.13 -20.80
CA THR A 192 10.86 -8.10 -21.80
C THR A 192 11.38 -6.81 -21.17
N GLY A 193 10.95 -6.48 -19.96
CA GLY A 193 11.23 -5.20 -19.31
C GLY A 193 10.64 -4.00 -20.04
N GLU A 194 9.69 -4.23 -20.96
CA GLU A 194 9.03 -3.20 -21.73
C GLU A 194 8.03 -2.40 -20.93
N PHE A 195 7.81 -1.16 -21.34
CA PHE A 195 6.80 -0.31 -20.72
C PHE A 195 5.43 -0.57 -21.32
N ILE A 196 4.44 -0.78 -20.44
CA ILE A 196 3.02 -0.81 -20.80
C ILE A 196 2.36 0.53 -20.43
N SER A 197 1.30 0.91 -21.16
CA SER A 197 0.49 2.09 -20.86
C SER A 197 -0.41 1.89 -19.65
N ALA A 198 -0.95 2.98 -19.08
CA ALA A 198 -1.97 2.94 -18.03
C ALA A 198 -3.21 2.14 -18.48
N ALA A 199 -3.67 2.32 -19.72
CA ALA A 199 -4.79 1.56 -20.27
C ALA A 199 -4.52 0.06 -20.29
N LYS A 200 -3.30 -0.37 -20.71
CA LYS A 200 -2.91 -1.79 -20.66
C LYS A 200 -2.78 -2.30 -19.24
N ALA A 201 -2.24 -1.49 -18.32
CA ALA A 201 -2.13 -1.83 -16.91
C ALA A 201 -3.50 -2.06 -16.25
N ALA A 202 -4.52 -1.26 -16.61
CA ALA A 202 -5.90 -1.47 -16.17
C ALA A 202 -6.52 -2.73 -16.80
N GLU A 203 -6.33 -2.93 -18.10
CA GLU A 203 -6.83 -4.12 -18.82
C GLU A 203 -6.36 -5.44 -18.17
N ILE A 204 -5.10 -5.50 -17.74
CA ILE A 204 -4.53 -6.72 -17.13
C ILE A 204 -4.73 -6.82 -15.61
N GLY A 205 -5.34 -5.81 -14.98
CA GLY A 205 -5.61 -5.80 -13.54
C GLY A 205 -4.42 -5.34 -12.66
N LEU A 206 -3.38 -4.76 -13.26
CA LEU A 206 -2.27 -4.19 -12.48
C LEU A 206 -2.68 -2.94 -11.71
N ILE A 207 -3.60 -2.16 -12.28
CA ILE A 207 -4.21 -0.98 -11.65
C ILE A 207 -5.73 -1.07 -11.69
N SER A 208 -6.38 -0.30 -10.81
CA SER A 208 -7.84 -0.33 -10.65
C SER A 208 -8.56 0.63 -11.60
N GLU A 209 -7.92 1.77 -11.96
CA GLU A 209 -8.58 2.84 -12.68
C GLU A 209 -7.56 3.73 -13.41
N VAL A 210 -7.98 4.29 -14.54
CA VAL A 210 -7.24 5.32 -15.28
C VAL A 210 -8.01 6.63 -15.20
N ALA A 211 -7.33 7.70 -14.81
CA ALA A 211 -7.87 9.05 -14.78
C ALA A 211 -7.15 9.94 -15.79
N GLU A 212 -7.81 11.00 -16.25
CA GLU A 212 -7.12 12.06 -16.99
C GLU A 212 -6.00 12.68 -16.13
N ASP A 213 -4.90 13.07 -16.74
CA ASP A 213 -3.72 13.55 -16.02
C ASP A 213 -4.05 14.70 -15.04
N SER A 214 -4.86 15.66 -15.48
CA SER A 214 -5.28 16.79 -14.63
C SER A 214 -6.33 16.42 -13.58
N GLY A 215 -6.95 15.27 -13.68
CA GLY A 215 -8.00 14.76 -12.78
C GLY A 215 -7.52 13.69 -11.80
N LEU A 216 -6.26 13.27 -11.88
CA LEU A 216 -5.75 12.13 -11.11
C LEU A 216 -5.96 12.30 -9.59
N GLU A 217 -5.51 13.42 -9.04
CA GLU A 217 -5.64 13.71 -7.59
C GLU A 217 -7.10 13.70 -7.15
N ALA A 218 -7.97 14.36 -7.91
CA ALA A 218 -9.40 14.40 -7.62
C ALA A 218 -10.04 13.00 -7.63
N ALA A 219 -9.68 12.16 -8.61
CA ALA A 219 -10.17 10.78 -8.69
C ALA A 219 -9.71 9.94 -7.50
N VAL A 220 -8.43 10.05 -7.11
CA VAL A 220 -7.87 9.34 -5.96
C VAL A 220 -8.53 9.80 -4.66
N MET A 221 -8.64 11.10 -4.43
CA MET A 221 -9.25 11.63 -3.20
C MET A 221 -10.75 11.32 -3.12
N ALA A 222 -11.47 11.30 -4.24
CA ALA A 222 -12.86 10.84 -4.28
C ALA A 222 -12.98 9.36 -3.87
N LYS A 223 -12.09 8.50 -4.38
CA LYS A 223 -12.05 7.07 -4.02
C LYS A 223 -11.70 6.89 -2.54
N ALA A 224 -10.69 7.60 -2.06
CA ALA A 224 -10.27 7.58 -0.65
C ALA A 224 -11.41 8.06 0.28
N GLY A 225 -12.12 9.12 -0.10
CA GLY A 225 -13.27 9.63 0.64
C GLY A 225 -14.44 8.63 0.71
N ILE A 226 -14.73 7.93 -0.40
CA ILE A 226 -15.72 6.85 -0.39
C ILE A 226 -15.32 5.74 0.60
N ILE A 227 -14.05 5.34 0.62
CA ILE A 227 -13.54 4.33 1.54
C ILE A 227 -13.60 4.84 2.99
N ALA A 228 -13.13 6.06 3.24
CA ALA A 228 -13.11 6.66 4.57
C ALA A 228 -14.51 6.83 5.17
N SER A 229 -15.55 6.96 4.33
CA SER A 229 -16.95 7.04 4.77
C SER A 229 -17.56 5.70 5.22
N LYS A 230 -16.87 4.57 4.97
CA LYS A 230 -17.36 3.24 5.36
C LYS A 230 -17.05 2.95 6.83
N ASP A 231 -17.70 1.93 7.35
CA ASP A 231 -17.44 1.45 8.69
C ASP A 231 -15.97 0.98 8.82
N PRO A 232 -15.18 1.53 9.78
CA PRO A 232 -13.76 1.19 9.89
C PRO A 232 -13.52 -0.24 10.33
N ALA A 233 -14.38 -0.84 11.15
CA ALA A 233 -14.25 -2.23 11.57
C ALA A 233 -14.47 -3.16 10.37
N ALA A 234 -15.52 -2.94 9.58
CA ALA A 234 -15.80 -3.72 8.37
C ALA A 234 -14.64 -3.67 7.37
N ILE A 235 -14.02 -2.50 7.17
CA ILE A 235 -12.84 -2.35 6.31
C ILE A 235 -11.66 -3.15 6.85
N ARG A 236 -11.35 -3.04 8.14
CA ARG A 236 -10.23 -3.74 8.79
C ARG A 236 -10.40 -5.26 8.72
N TYR A 237 -11.58 -5.76 9.08
CA TYR A 237 -11.93 -7.19 8.96
C TYR A 237 -11.81 -7.67 7.51
N GLY A 238 -12.37 -6.92 6.57
CA GLY A 238 -12.41 -7.28 5.16
C GLY A 238 -11.02 -7.37 4.56
N LYS A 239 -10.16 -6.36 4.75
CA LYS A 239 -8.79 -6.36 4.20
C LYS A 239 -7.96 -7.50 4.80
N ALA A 240 -7.96 -7.66 6.12
CA ALA A 240 -7.21 -8.72 6.79
C ALA A 240 -7.65 -10.11 6.31
N MET A 241 -8.95 -10.36 6.23
CA MET A 241 -9.52 -11.62 5.74
C MET A 241 -9.14 -11.87 4.29
N PHE A 242 -9.29 -10.86 3.42
CA PHE A 242 -9.00 -11.00 1.99
C PHE A 242 -7.57 -11.47 1.73
N HIS A 243 -6.58 -10.88 2.40
CA HIS A 243 -5.19 -11.29 2.24
C HIS A 243 -4.88 -12.66 2.85
N ARG A 244 -5.43 -12.98 4.03
CA ARG A 244 -5.18 -14.25 4.72
C ARG A 244 -5.73 -15.44 3.95
N GLN A 245 -6.94 -15.35 3.41
CA GLN A 245 -7.61 -16.48 2.74
C GLN A 245 -6.93 -16.91 1.43
N ARG A 246 -6.21 -16.00 0.74
CA ARG A 246 -5.61 -16.28 -0.58
C ARG A 246 -4.57 -17.39 -0.59
N GLY A 247 -4.00 -17.74 0.56
CA GLY A 247 -3.03 -18.82 0.70
C GLY A 247 -3.62 -20.13 1.25
N LEU A 248 -4.93 -20.18 1.50
CA LEU A 248 -5.59 -21.31 2.14
C LEU A 248 -6.24 -22.25 1.10
N ALA A 249 -6.46 -23.51 1.50
CA ALA A 249 -7.36 -24.40 0.78
C ALA A 249 -8.79 -23.84 0.83
N LEU A 250 -9.64 -24.19 -0.16
CA LEU A 250 -10.98 -23.59 -0.31
C LEU A 250 -11.85 -23.74 0.94
N SER A 251 -11.84 -24.94 1.56
CA SER A 251 -12.60 -25.19 2.81
C SER A 251 -12.15 -24.29 3.96
N ASP A 252 -10.83 -24.13 4.12
CA ASP A 252 -10.24 -23.33 5.21
C ASP A 252 -10.47 -21.83 4.95
N ALA A 253 -10.42 -21.40 3.68
CA ALA A 253 -10.74 -20.04 3.29
C ALA A 253 -12.20 -19.69 3.65
N TYR A 254 -13.17 -20.58 3.36
CA TYR A 254 -14.56 -20.36 3.76
C TYR A 254 -14.78 -20.42 5.27
N ALA A 255 -14.08 -21.32 5.97
CA ALA A 255 -14.14 -21.38 7.42
C ALA A 255 -13.65 -20.08 8.08
N LEU A 256 -12.50 -19.55 7.60
CA LEU A 256 -11.98 -18.25 8.02
C LEU A 256 -12.98 -17.13 7.69
N ALA A 257 -13.49 -17.08 6.46
CA ALA A 257 -14.40 -16.02 6.02
C ALA A 257 -15.70 -16.01 6.84
N SER A 258 -16.26 -17.19 7.15
CA SER A 258 -17.47 -17.32 7.95
C SER A 258 -17.24 -16.83 9.39
N SER A 259 -16.10 -17.16 10.00
CA SER A 259 -15.75 -16.66 11.34
C SER A 259 -15.61 -15.14 11.35
N VAL A 260 -14.85 -14.58 10.40
CA VAL A 260 -14.64 -13.13 10.30
C VAL A 260 -15.95 -12.38 10.04
N MET A 261 -16.85 -12.94 9.23
CA MET A 261 -18.15 -12.33 8.95
C MET A 261 -19.05 -12.33 10.20
N ALA A 262 -19.00 -13.42 11.00
CA ALA A 262 -19.72 -13.50 12.26
C ALA A 262 -19.17 -12.49 13.30
N ASP A 263 -17.83 -12.39 13.42
CA ASP A 263 -17.17 -11.42 14.31
C ASP A 263 -17.55 -9.99 13.93
N ASN A 264 -17.48 -9.63 12.65
CA ASN A 264 -17.87 -8.29 12.18
C ASN A 264 -19.37 -8.01 12.43
N LEU A 265 -20.24 -9.01 12.29
CA LEU A 265 -21.67 -8.85 12.58
C LEU A 265 -21.93 -8.56 14.06
N MET A 266 -21.04 -9.00 14.97
CA MET A 266 -21.17 -8.74 16.42
C MET A 266 -20.68 -7.36 16.83
N GLU A 267 -20.02 -6.59 15.95
CA GLU A 267 -19.63 -5.22 16.23
C GLU A 267 -20.87 -4.34 16.46
N PRO A 268 -20.91 -3.54 17.56
CA PRO A 268 -22.08 -2.75 17.91
C PRO A 268 -22.54 -1.79 16.80
N ASP A 269 -21.59 -1.11 16.16
CA ASP A 269 -21.89 -0.18 15.07
C ASP A 269 -22.40 -0.90 13.81
N THR A 270 -21.95 -2.13 13.56
CA THR A 270 -22.48 -2.96 12.47
C THR A 270 -23.93 -3.36 12.74
N GLN A 271 -24.25 -3.77 13.96
CA GLN A 271 -25.64 -4.10 14.36
C GLN A 271 -26.54 -2.88 14.24
N GLU A 272 -26.10 -1.73 14.77
CA GLU A 272 -26.88 -0.48 14.67
C GLU A 272 -27.11 -0.04 13.23
N ARG A 273 -26.12 -0.19 12.35
CA ARG A 273 -26.28 0.13 10.92
C ARG A 273 -27.29 -0.79 10.24
N ILE A 274 -27.31 -2.07 10.59
CA ILE A 274 -28.27 -3.04 10.06
C ILE A 274 -29.67 -2.72 10.56
N ASP A 275 -29.84 -2.46 11.85
CA ASP A 275 -31.14 -2.09 12.44
C ASP A 275 -31.67 -0.79 11.82
N ALA A 276 -30.81 0.23 11.70
CA ALA A 276 -31.14 1.49 11.06
C ALA A 276 -31.58 1.30 9.60
N PHE A 277 -30.91 0.41 8.86
CA PHE A 277 -31.28 0.09 7.47
C PHE A 277 -32.65 -0.59 7.39
N ILE A 278 -32.92 -1.58 8.27
CA ILE A 278 -34.22 -2.28 8.34
C ILE A 278 -35.34 -1.31 8.70
N GLU A 279 -35.09 -0.44 9.67
CA GLU A 279 -36.05 0.56 10.17
C GLU A 279 -36.13 1.81 9.31
N LYS A 280 -35.31 1.94 8.25
CA LYS A 280 -35.23 3.10 7.33
C LYS A 280 -34.97 4.43 8.08
N ARG A 281 -34.11 4.41 9.06
CA ARG A 281 -33.64 5.59 9.83
C ARG A 281 -32.14 5.80 9.68
N GLN A 282 -31.65 6.91 10.19
CA GLN A 282 -30.19 7.14 10.31
C GLN A 282 -29.62 6.33 11.47
N PRO A 283 -28.43 5.72 11.31
CA PRO A 283 -27.77 5.00 12.38
C PRO A 283 -27.25 5.95 13.48
N LYS A 284 -27.31 5.51 14.73
CA LYS A 284 -26.78 6.19 15.92
C LYS A 284 -25.45 5.52 16.26
N LEU A 285 -24.37 5.96 15.63
CA LEU A 285 -23.04 5.35 15.80
C LEU A 285 -22.38 5.84 17.08
N SER A 286 -21.50 5.02 17.66
CA SER A 286 -20.62 5.41 18.76
C SER A 286 -19.71 6.55 18.30
N GLU A 287 -19.53 7.55 19.18
CA GLU A 287 -18.50 8.58 18.94
C GLU A 287 -17.14 7.92 19.02
N GLY A 288 -16.42 7.84 17.88
CA GLY A 288 -15.11 7.21 17.74
C GLY A 288 -13.96 8.09 18.19
#